data_176fd00072fa54cdb47fb1c886ab1a22
#
_entry.id   176fd00072fa54cdb47fb1c886ab1a22
#
_cell.length_a   1.000
_cell.length_b   1.000
_cell.length_c   1.000
_cell.angle_alpha   90.00
_cell.angle_beta   90.00
_cell.angle_gamma   90.00
#
_symmetry.space_group_name_H-M   'P 1'
#
loop_
_entity.id
_entity.type
_entity.pdbx_description
1 polymer ?
#
loop_
_entity_poly.entity_id
_entity_poly.type
_entity_poly.pdbx_seq_one_letter_code
_entity_poly.pdbx_strand_id
1 'polypeptide(L)'
;MAPLRVSIVGLGYVGLSTGACLASKGITVYGVDVDEAKLKSIREGNVPFEEEGLEVLLKRAVKKGIFLPGSDYREAIENSTMTFLAVGTPSLGDGSIDLGYLRSASEAVGKELAKVPRLHHVVVRSTAVPGTTQKVVKEALEASSGKKCGKDFGLASNPEFLREGSAVKDTMHPDAIVIGAVDKRTEAALLSLYKRFYTKMPAVVSTSPANAELIKYASNAFRATQLSFLNTFANLCTGIEGADIDEVALGLTKIIRADPRYLKAGLGFGGSCLPKDLRALVAYSKSSGSNPELLEATLSVNEMQPKVAANMARELVGVLAKKRVAVLGLAFKAQTDDVRESVAIRLVERLVSEGARVTVYDPKAMWNAKRVLQDRVYYAESARDCIKDQECCIVATDWPEFAKIGAEEFKQLMRNPSVLDGRRALDVAELRAGGVNVVSIGSGP
;
A
#
# COMPACT_ATOMS: atom_id res chain seq x y z
N MET A 1 19.44 -31.38 6.96
CA MET A 1 19.77 -29.95 7.11
C MET A 1 19.08 -29.44 8.37
N ALA A 2 19.75 -28.65 9.21
CA ALA A 2 19.12 -28.03 10.36
C ALA A 2 17.93 -27.17 9.93
N PRO A 3 16.84 -27.11 10.72
CA PRO A 3 15.69 -26.29 10.40
C PRO A 3 16.12 -24.81 10.32
N LEU A 4 15.78 -24.14 9.21
CA LEU A 4 16.03 -22.71 9.05
C LEU A 4 15.08 -21.94 9.96
N ARG A 5 15.62 -21.05 10.78
CA ARG A 5 14.89 -20.25 11.75
C ARG A 5 15.20 -18.79 11.54
N VAL A 6 14.17 -17.97 11.45
CA VAL A 6 14.29 -16.52 11.31
C VAL A 6 13.50 -15.80 12.40
N SER A 7 13.88 -14.59 12.73
CA SER A 7 13.07 -13.70 13.54
C SER A 7 12.60 -12.51 12.71
N ILE A 8 11.43 -11.97 13.05
CA ILE A 8 10.84 -10.80 12.42
C ILE A 8 10.44 -9.83 13.52
N VAL A 9 11.03 -8.65 13.49
CA VAL A 9 10.74 -7.56 14.43
C VAL A 9 9.79 -6.56 13.76
N GLY A 10 8.63 -6.38 14.36
CA GLY A 10 7.50 -5.64 13.80
C GLY A 10 6.53 -6.57 13.06
N LEU A 11 5.38 -6.85 13.67
CA LEU A 11 4.30 -7.68 13.11
C LEU A 11 3.15 -6.82 12.56
N GLY A 12 3.52 -5.74 11.85
CA GLY A 12 2.60 -5.00 11.00
C GLY A 12 2.33 -5.74 9.70
N TYR A 13 1.79 -5.01 8.72
CA TYR A 13 1.39 -5.57 7.43
C TYR A 13 2.51 -6.37 6.74
N VAL A 14 3.70 -5.79 6.64
CA VAL A 14 4.86 -6.42 5.97
C VAL A 14 5.40 -7.60 6.77
N GLY A 15 5.62 -7.41 8.08
CA GLY A 15 6.24 -8.45 8.92
C GLY A 15 5.36 -9.67 9.09
N LEU A 16 4.07 -9.49 9.34
CA LEU A 16 3.11 -10.59 9.52
C LEU A 16 2.89 -11.36 8.22
N SER A 17 2.70 -10.65 7.10
CA SER A 17 2.53 -11.29 5.78
C SER A 17 3.77 -12.07 5.38
N THR A 18 4.96 -11.47 5.50
CA THR A 18 6.24 -12.16 5.22
C THR A 18 6.42 -13.39 6.12
N GLY A 19 6.18 -13.24 7.43
CA GLY A 19 6.38 -14.30 8.40
C GLY A 19 5.44 -15.49 8.21
N ALA A 20 4.14 -15.24 7.98
CA ALA A 20 3.17 -16.30 7.72
C ALA A 20 3.47 -17.04 6.41
N CYS A 21 3.92 -16.33 5.36
CA CYS A 21 4.37 -16.96 4.12
C CYS A 21 5.61 -17.83 4.33
N LEU A 22 6.63 -17.36 5.05
CA LEU A 22 7.82 -18.14 5.38
C LEU A 22 7.45 -19.39 6.20
N ALA A 23 6.60 -19.24 7.21
CA ALA A 23 6.14 -20.34 8.05
C ALA A 23 5.33 -21.38 7.25
N SER A 24 4.57 -20.98 6.23
CA SER A 24 3.83 -21.88 5.35
C SER A 24 4.74 -22.85 4.57
N LYS A 25 6.01 -22.48 4.39
CA LYS A 25 7.05 -23.31 3.74
C LYS A 25 7.94 -24.08 4.74
N GLY A 26 7.54 -24.13 6.02
CA GLY A 26 8.24 -24.86 7.06
C GLY A 26 9.49 -24.15 7.62
N ILE A 27 9.63 -22.85 7.40
CA ILE A 27 10.66 -22.02 8.02
C ILE A 27 10.10 -21.53 9.36
N THR A 28 10.76 -21.85 10.47
CA THR A 28 10.33 -21.40 11.79
C THR A 28 10.53 -19.89 11.93
N VAL A 29 9.49 -19.18 12.34
CA VAL A 29 9.47 -17.71 12.49
C VAL A 29 9.21 -17.34 13.93
N TYR A 30 10.13 -16.60 14.55
CA TYR A 30 9.95 -15.92 15.81
C TYR A 30 9.49 -14.48 15.51
N GLY A 31 8.21 -14.21 15.72
CA GLY A 31 7.65 -12.88 15.48
C GLY A 31 7.72 -12.02 16.73
N VAL A 32 8.32 -10.84 16.65
CA VAL A 32 8.46 -9.92 17.79
C VAL A 32 7.68 -8.64 17.52
N ASP A 33 6.80 -8.27 18.44
CA ASP A 33 6.11 -6.97 18.45
C ASP A 33 5.98 -6.44 19.88
N VAL A 34 5.83 -5.12 20.01
CA VAL A 34 5.67 -4.45 21.32
C VAL A 34 4.20 -4.32 21.74
N ASP A 35 3.28 -4.55 20.84
CA ASP A 35 1.84 -4.42 21.04
C ASP A 35 1.24 -5.77 21.50
N GLU A 36 1.02 -5.90 22.81
CA GLU A 36 0.48 -7.14 23.42
C GLU A 36 -0.95 -7.45 22.94
N ALA A 37 -1.78 -6.45 22.62
CA ALA A 37 -3.12 -6.70 22.09
C ALA A 37 -3.04 -7.35 20.69
N LYS A 38 -2.13 -6.86 19.86
CA LYS A 38 -1.83 -7.43 18.56
C LYS A 38 -1.25 -8.85 18.70
N LEU A 39 -0.28 -9.05 19.61
CA LEU A 39 0.32 -10.36 19.85
C LEU A 39 -0.72 -11.38 20.31
N LYS A 40 -1.65 -10.98 21.19
CA LYS A 40 -2.76 -11.84 21.62
C LYS A 40 -3.61 -12.29 20.43
N SER A 41 -4.02 -11.36 19.57
CA SER A 41 -4.80 -11.66 18.36
C SER A 41 -4.05 -12.63 17.43
N ILE A 42 -2.74 -12.40 17.21
CA ILE A 42 -1.89 -13.25 16.36
C ILE A 42 -1.72 -14.66 16.97
N ARG A 43 -1.57 -14.80 18.29
CA ARG A 43 -1.50 -16.10 19.00
C ARG A 43 -2.79 -16.92 18.79
N GLU A 44 -3.92 -16.26 18.67
CA GLU A 44 -5.21 -16.87 18.34
C GLU A 44 -5.37 -17.18 16.86
N GLY A 45 -4.40 -16.75 16.03
CA GLY A 45 -4.39 -16.91 14.58
C GLY A 45 -5.21 -15.86 13.82
N ASN A 46 -5.60 -14.78 14.47
CA ASN A 46 -6.34 -13.68 13.86
C ASN A 46 -5.38 -12.64 13.27
N VAL A 47 -5.73 -12.11 12.10
CA VAL A 47 -4.99 -11.06 11.41
C VAL A 47 -5.61 -9.70 11.73
N PRO A 48 -4.85 -8.68 12.17
CA PRO A 48 -5.40 -7.38 12.57
C PRO A 48 -5.72 -6.44 11.39
N PHE A 49 -5.76 -6.93 10.17
CA PHE A 49 -6.08 -6.19 8.94
C PHE A 49 -6.61 -7.15 7.87
N GLU A 50 -7.29 -6.60 6.85
CA GLU A 50 -7.81 -7.39 5.72
C GLU A 50 -6.69 -7.76 4.73
N GLU A 51 -6.47 -9.07 4.53
CA GLU A 51 -5.53 -9.59 3.52
C GLU A 51 -5.92 -11.00 3.11
N GLU A 52 -6.17 -11.18 1.81
CA GLU A 52 -6.66 -12.45 1.27
C GLU A 52 -5.69 -13.62 1.54
N GLY A 53 -6.22 -14.67 2.15
CA GLY A 53 -5.48 -15.91 2.42
C GLY A 53 -4.51 -15.86 3.61
N LEU A 54 -4.21 -14.68 4.17
CA LEU A 54 -3.22 -14.54 5.25
C LEU A 54 -3.67 -15.22 6.54
N GLU A 55 -4.94 -15.07 6.91
CA GLU A 55 -5.49 -15.66 8.14
C GLU A 55 -5.38 -17.20 8.13
N VAL A 56 -5.66 -17.83 6.99
CA VAL A 56 -5.55 -19.28 6.84
C VAL A 56 -4.10 -19.75 7.03
N LEU A 57 -3.12 -19.02 6.46
CA LEU A 57 -1.71 -19.32 6.62
C LEU A 57 -1.25 -19.15 8.06
N LEU A 58 -1.64 -18.04 8.69
CA LEU A 58 -1.27 -17.71 10.08
C LEU A 58 -1.82 -18.74 11.06
N LYS A 59 -3.13 -19.04 11.01
CA LYS A 59 -3.78 -20.06 11.87
C LYS A 59 -3.08 -21.41 11.80
N ARG A 60 -2.73 -21.85 10.58
CA ARG A 60 -2.02 -23.12 10.38
C ARG A 60 -0.60 -23.08 10.96
N ALA A 61 0.12 -21.96 10.77
CA ALA A 61 1.49 -21.81 11.22
C ALA A 61 1.59 -21.72 12.75
N VAL A 62 0.70 -20.97 13.39
CA VAL A 62 0.61 -20.87 14.86
C VAL A 62 0.23 -22.22 15.47
N LYS A 63 -0.81 -22.89 14.95
CA LYS A 63 -1.23 -24.23 15.43
C LYS A 63 -0.13 -25.27 15.34
N LYS A 64 0.76 -25.20 14.34
CA LYS A 64 1.89 -26.10 14.17
C LYS A 64 3.12 -25.71 14.98
N GLY A 65 3.11 -24.60 15.70
CA GLY A 65 4.28 -24.09 16.42
C GLY A 65 5.44 -23.66 15.49
N ILE A 66 5.13 -23.29 14.23
CA ILE A 66 6.13 -22.82 13.25
C ILE A 66 6.17 -21.29 13.21
N PHE A 67 5.09 -20.62 13.56
CA PHE A 67 5.04 -19.17 13.81
C PHE A 67 4.85 -18.92 15.29
N LEU A 68 5.83 -18.29 15.94
CA LEU A 68 5.95 -18.11 17.39
C LEU A 68 5.90 -16.59 17.70
N PRO A 69 4.71 -16.01 17.94
CA PRO A 69 4.58 -14.59 18.25
C PRO A 69 4.86 -14.30 19.74
N GLY A 70 5.71 -13.33 20.00
CA GLY A 70 6.09 -12.91 21.34
C GLY A 70 6.66 -11.50 21.38
N SER A 71 6.99 -11.03 22.60
CA SER A 71 7.66 -9.74 22.84
C SER A 71 9.14 -9.89 23.24
N ASP A 72 9.63 -11.13 23.37
CA ASP A 72 10.99 -11.42 23.83
C ASP A 72 12.00 -11.45 22.69
N TYR A 73 12.80 -10.38 22.60
CA TYR A 73 13.91 -10.26 21.64
C TYR A 73 14.99 -11.32 21.87
N ARG A 74 15.26 -11.68 23.15
CA ARG A 74 16.27 -12.68 23.47
C ARG A 74 15.93 -14.02 22.89
N GLU A 75 14.73 -14.54 23.17
CA GLU A 75 14.27 -15.81 22.61
C GLU A 75 14.37 -15.85 21.10
N ALA A 76 13.92 -14.77 20.45
CA ALA A 76 13.90 -14.65 19.00
C ALA A 76 15.32 -14.67 18.38
N ILE A 77 16.26 -13.91 18.95
CA ILE A 77 17.63 -13.79 18.41
C ILE A 77 18.48 -15.02 18.74
N GLU A 78 18.37 -15.58 19.95
CA GLU A 78 19.10 -16.80 20.32
C GLU A 78 18.68 -18.02 19.50
N ASN A 79 17.43 -18.08 19.06
CA ASN A 79 16.89 -19.22 18.32
C ASN A 79 16.84 -19.04 16.79
N SER A 80 17.27 -17.91 16.26
CA SER A 80 17.29 -17.65 14.81
C SER A 80 18.69 -17.30 14.32
N THR A 81 18.92 -17.43 13.01
CA THR A 81 20.19 -17.04 12.38
C THR A 81 20.10 -15.77 11.58
N MET A 82 18.87 -15.26 11.40
CA MET A 82 18.56 -14.06 10.62
C MET A 82 17.37 -13.33 11.23
N THR A 83 17.49 -12.02 11.37
CA THR A 83 16.43 -11.14 11.88
C THR A 83 16.02 -10.14 10.81
N PHE A 84 14.73 -10.11 10.48
CA PHE A 84 14.15 -9.08 9.64
C PHE A 84 13.60 -7.94 10.49
N LEU A 85 14.01 -6.71 10.19
CA LEU A 85 13.44 -5.48 10.76
C LEU A 85 12.32 -5.01 9.84
N ALA A 86 11.07 -5.18 10.26
CA ALA A 86 9.86 -4.86 9.52
C ALA A 86 8.96 -3.85 10.28
N VAL A 87 9.58 -2.99 11.07
CA VAL A 87 8.89 -1.95 11.83
C VAL A 87 8.43 -0.79 10.96
N GLY A 88 7.39 -0.08 11.38
CA GLY A 88 6.86 1.07 10.66
C GLY A 88 7.86 2.23 10.54
N THR A 89 7.76 2.97 9.45
CA THR A 89 8.51 4.22 9.20
C THR A 89 7.51 5.31 8.83
N PRO A 90 6.79 5.92 9.81
CA PRO A 90 5.76 6.91 9.54
C PRO A 90 6.34 8.23 9.00
N SER A 91 5.50 9.04 8.35
CA SER A 91 5.88 10.38 7.93
C SER A 91 5.88 11.36 9.10
N LEU A 92 6.83 12.28 9.09
CA LEU A 92 6.84 13.49 9.89
C LEU A 92 6.06 14.62 9.21
N GLY A 93 5.83 15.73 9.91
CA GLY A 93 5.05 16.86 9.41
C GLY A 93 5.65 17.58 8.20
N ASP A 94 6.96 17.48 8.00
CA ASP A 94 7.70 18.02 6.85
C ASP A 94 7.76 17.04 5.65
N GLY A 95 7.12 15.88 5.77
CA GLY A 95 7.12 14.82 4.77
C GLY A 95 8.30 13.85 4.86
N SER A 96 9.30 14.12 5.70
CA SER A 96 10.40 13.19 5.96
C SER A 96 9.91 11.93 6.72
N ILE A 97 10.79 10.93 6.85
CA ILE A 97 10.46 9.66 7.53
C ILE A 97 11.02 9.66 8.93
N ASP A 98 10.17 9.27 9.90
CA ASP A 98 10.61 8.94 11.25
C ASP A 98 11.29 7.56 11.27
N LEU A 99 12.57 7.55 11.60
CA LEU A 99 13.39 6.34 11.75
C LEU A 99 13.50 5.88 13.22
N GLY A 100 12.78 6.49 14.14
CA GLY A 100 12.85 6.22 15.57
C GLY A 100 12.54 4.76 15.93
N TYR A 101 11.48 4.20 15.35
CA TYR A 101 11.15 2.78 15.56
C TYR A 101 12.21 1.84 14.99
N LEU A 102 12.80 2.17 13.83
CA LEU A 102 13.83 1.35 13.21
C LEU A 102 15.13 1.41 14.04
N ARG A 103 15.51 2.57 14.54
CA ARG A 103 16.63 2.74 15.48
C ARG A 103 16.43 1.95 16.76
N SER A 104 15.29 2.11 17.43
CA SER A 104 14.97 1.43 18.69
C SER A 104 14.95 -0.10 18.52
N ALA A 105 14.37 -0.60 17.43
CA ALA A 105 14.39 -2.02 17.10
C ALA A 105 15.81 -2.53 16.85
N SER A 106 16.65 -1.75 16.17
CA SER A 106 18.05 -2.10 15.94
C SER A 106 18.86 -2.14 17.23
N GLU A 107 18.64 -1.20 18.15
CA GLU A 107 19.26 -1.19 19.46
C GLU A 107 18.86 -2.40 20.31
N ALA A 108 17.56 -2.75 20.31
CA ALA A 108 17.06 -3.93 21.02
C ALA A 108 17.66 -5.23 20.45
N VAL A 109 17.70 -5.37 19.14
CA VAL A 109 18.37 -6.51 18.48
C VAL A 109 19.86 -6.53 18.79
N GLY A 110 20.55 -5.39 18.78
CA GLY A 110 21.98 -5.29 19.08
C GLY A 110 22.33 -5.75 20.50
N LYS A 111 21.53 -5.39 21.51
CA LYS A 111 21.70 -5.84 22.89
C LYS A 111 21.68 -7.37 23.01
N GLU A 112 20.82 -8.04 22.27
CA GLU A 112 20.75 -9.50 22.28
C GLU A 112 21.84 -10.14 21.41
N LEU A 113 22.21 -9.50 20.30
CA LEU A 113 23.36 -9.93 19.48
C LEU A 113 24.69 -9.96 20.27
N ALA A 114 24.87 -9.07 21.22
CA ALA A 114 26.06 -9.06 22.11
C ALA A 114 26.27 -10.43 22.77
N LYS A 115 25.18 -11.12 23.11
CA LYS A 115 25.17 -12.41 23.83
C LYS A 115 25.30 -13.64 22.91
N VAL A 116 25.11 -13.46 21.60
CA VAL A 116 25.12 -14.57 20.62
C VAL A 116 26.52 -14.76 20.03
N PRO A 117 27.21 -15.88 20.24
CA PRO A 117 28.60 -16.07 19.78
C PRO A 117 28.72 -16.37 18.28
N ARG A 118 27.63 -16.82 17.63
CA ARG A 118 27.62 -17.15 16.19
C ARG A 118 27.34 -15.94 15.33
N LEU A 119 27.71 -16.06 14.05
CA LEU A 119 27.30 -15.09 13.02
C LEU A 119 25.77 -15.02 12.93
N HIS A 120 25.25 -13.81 12.97
CA HIS A 120 23.82 -13.52 12.81
C HIS A 120 23.64 -12.46 11.73
N HIS A 121 22.58 -12.57 10.92
CA HIS A 121 22.33 -11.62 9.85
C HIS A 121 21.12 -10.73 10.21
N VAL A 122 21.27 -9.41 10.12
CA VAL A 122 20.19 -8.46 10.29
C VAL A 122 19.79 -7.90 8.92
N VAL A 123 18.50 -7.91 8.63
CA VAL A 123 17.96 -7.57 7.32
C VAL A 123 16.90 -6.51 7.48
N VAL A 124 17.14 -5.32 6.92
CA VAL A 124 16.17 -4.22 6.91
C VAL A 124 15.13 -4.49 5.84
N ARG A 125 13.90 -4.74 6.26
CA ARG A 125 12.73 -4.95 5.41
C ARG A 125 11.86 -3.70 5.33
N SER A 126 11.92 -2.84 6.34
CA SER A 126 11.23 -1.55 6.39
C SER A 126 11.63 -0.66 5.22
N THR A 127 10.69 0.07 4.66
CA THR A 127 10.99 1.11 3.66
C THR A 127 11.70 2.28 4.35
N ALA A 128 12.91 2.58 3.92
CA ALA A 128 13.75 3.61 4.51
C ALA A 128 14.54 4.37 3.44
N VAL A 129 14.79 5.67 3.66
CA VAL A 129 15.54 6.52 2.72
C VAL A 129 16.96 6.01 2.51
N PRO A 130 17.56 6.27 1.32
CA PRO A 130 18.88 5.75 0.98
C PRO A 130 19.96 6.09 2.02
N GLY A 131 20.74 5.08 2.38
CA GLY A 131 21.80 5.19 3.40
C GLY A 131 21.35 4.81 4.82
N THR A 132 20.06 4.60 5.09
CA THR A 132 19.53 4.27 6.42
C THR A 132 20.17 2.99 6.99
N THR A 133 20.24 1.93 6.18
CA THR A 133 20.82 0.64 6.61
C THR A 133 22.27 0.81 7.08
N GLN A 134 23.07 1.58 6.34
CA GLN A 134 24.52 1.73 6.61
C GLN A 134 24.84 2.80 7.67
N LYS A 135 23.97 3.78 7.89
CA LYS A 135 24.16 4.84 8.89
C LYS A 135 23.35 4.55 10.15
N VAL A 136 22.03 4.52 10.07
CA VAL A 136 21.18 4.45 11.25
C VAL A 136 21.18 3.04 11.87
N VAL A 137 20.92 2.01 11.04
CA VAL A 137 20.80 0.63 11.55
C VAL A 137 22.14 0.06 11.95
N LYS A 138 23.16 0.21 11.11
CA LYS A 138 24.52 -0.26 11.40
C LYS A 138 25.05 0.35 12.69
N GLU A 139 24.99 1.69 12.82
CA GLU A 139 25.50 2.40 14.00
C GLU A 139 24.77 1.96 15.28
N ALA A 140 23.42 1.83 15.23
CA ALA A 140 22.62 1.37 16.35
C ALA A 140 23.01 -0.06 16.80
N LEU A 141 23.17 -0.98 15.82
CA LEU A 141 23.60 -2.36 16.09
C LEU A 141 25.03 -2.42 16.66
N GLU A 142 25.97 -1.70 16.08
CA GLU A 142 27.37 -1.69 16.56
C GLU A 142 27.47 -1.09 17.97
N ALA A 143 26.80 0.03 18.22
CA ALA A 143 26.83 0.70 19.51
C ALA A 143 26.22 -0.16 20.63
N SER A 144 25.08 -0.85 20.36
CA SER A 144 24.37 -1.64 21.37
C SER A 144 24.94 -3.05 21.57
N SER A 145 25.61 -3.62 20.56
CA SER A 145 26.18 -4.97 20.64
C SER A 145 27.67 -5.01 20.99
N GLY A 146 28.41 -3.93 20.78
CA GLY A 146 29.87 -3.92 20.82
C GLY A 146 30.53 -4.70 19.69
N LYS A 147 29.76 -5.22 18.73
CA LYS A 147 30.20 -6.03 17.58
C LYS A 147 30.38 -5.18 16.33
N LYS A 148 31.10 -5.71 15.34
CA LYS A 148 31.39 -5.03 14.08
C LYS A 148 30.65 -5.67 12.90
N CYS A 149 29.94 -4.81 12.15
CA CYS A 149 29.26 -5.20 10.91
C CYS A 149 30.26 -5.75 9.89
N GLY A 150 29.88 -6.81 9.18
CA GLY A 150 30.73 -7.47 8.19
C GLY A 150 31.74 -8.44 8.79
N LYS A 151 32.02 -8.36 10.09
CA LYS A 151 32.89 -9.28 10.81
C LYS A 151 32.11 -10.20 11.75
N ASP A 152 31.41 -9.61 12.71
CA ASP A 152 30.72 -10.33 13.80
C ASP A 152 29.22 -10.52 13.54
N PHE A 153 28.63 -9.68 12.71
CA PHE A 153 27.29 -9.85 12.19
C PHE A 153 27.18 -9.37 10.73
N GLY A 154 26.21 -9.91 10.01
CA GLY A 154 25.88 -9.50 8.64
C GLY A 154 24.74 -8.47 8.62
N LEU A 155 24.76 -7.59 7.63
CA LEU A 155 23.72 -6.56 7.45
C LEU A 155 23.30 -6.45 5.99
N ALA A 156 21.99 -6.35 5.74
CA ALA A 156 21.46 -6.12 4.41
C ALA A 156 20.19 -5.26 4.43
N SER A 157 19.92 -4.59 3.32
CA SER A 157 18.60 -4.08 2.96
C SER A 157 17.94 -5.08 2.00
N ASN A 158 16.71 -5.48 2.29
CA ASN A 158 15.92 -6.36 1.44
C ASN A 158 14.48 -5.84 1.40
N PRO A 159 14.24 -4.77 0.64
CA PRO A 159 12.94 -4.15 0.56
C PRO A 159 11.88 -5.10 -0.02
N GLU A 160 10.64 -4.85 0.32
CA GLU A 160 9.47 -5.54 -0.21
C GLU A 160 8.79 -4.73 -1.32
N PHE A 161 8.00 -5.40 -2.16
CA PHE A 161 7.20 -4.79 -3.22
C PHE A 161 5.75 -5.26 -3.15
N LEU A 162 5.25 -5.45 -1.93
CA LEU A 162 3.92 -5.96 -1.64
C LEU A 162 2.86 -4.90 -1.95
N ARG A 163 1.69 -5.37 -2.33
CA ARG A 163 0.50 -4.53 -2.49
C ARG A 163 -0.56 -5.00 -1.50
N GLU A 164 -1.11 -4.08 -0.74
CA GLU A 164 -2.23 -4.37 0.18
C GLU A 164 -3.37 -5.08 -0.57
N GLY A 165 -3.98 -6.10 0.06
CA GLY A 165 -4.98 -6.97 -0.55
C GLY A 165 -4.42 -8.05 -1.50
N SER A 166 -3.09 -8.10 -1.70
CA SER A 166 -2.42 -9.16 -2.48
C SER A 166 -1.03 -9.51 -1.95
N ALA A 167 -0.72 -9.17 -0.69
CA ALA A 167 0.61 -9.37 -0.11
C ALA A 167 1.02 -10.84 -0.03
N VAL A 168 0.09 -11.74 0.26
CA VAL A 168 0.35 -13.20 0.23
C VAL A 168 0.78 -13.63 -1.17
N LYS A 169 0.04 -13.22 -2.21
CA LYS A 169 0.36 -13.52 -3.61
C LYS A 169 1.69 -12.92 -4.02
N ASP A 170 1.90 -11.65 -3.71
CA ASP A 170 3.13 -10.92 -4.05
C ASP A 170 4.37 -11.47 -3.30
N THR A 171 4.20 -11.97 -2.07
CA THR A 171 5.27 -12.66 -1.32
C THR A 171 5.59 -14.03 -1.92
N MET A 172 4.57 -14.79 -2.31
CA MET A 172 4.75 -16.13 -2.86
C MET A 172 5.27 -16.13 -4.30
N HIS A 173 4.93 -15.11 -5.08
CA HIS A 173 5.22 -15.00 -6.51
C HIS A 173 5.70 -13.58 -6.88
N PRO A 174 6.82 -13.09 -6.32
CA PRO A 174 7.34 -11.78 -6.65
C PRO A 174 7.93 -11.76 -8.07
N ASP A 175 7.84 -10.61 -8.74
CA ASP A 175 8.52 -10.38 -10.02
C ASP A 175 10.06 -10.45 -9.85
N ALA A 176 10.57 -9.88 -8.75
CA ALA A 176 12.00 -9.88 -8.41
C ALA A 176 12.23 -9.76 -6.90
N ILE A 177 13.42 -10.14 -6.45
CA ILE A 177 13.95 -9.92 -5.10
C ILE A 177 15.13 -8.98 -5.20
N VAL A 178 15.16 -7.95 -4.37
CA VAL A 178 16.29 -7.03 -4.26
C VAL A 178 17.06 -7.31 -2.98
N ILE A 179 18.36 -7.57 -3.07
CA ILE A 179 19.26 -7.84 -1.95
C ILE A 179 20.40 -6.85 -1.97
N GLY A 180 20.38 -5.90 -1.04
CA GLY A 180 21.47 -4.97 -0.80
C GLY A 180 22.30 -5.40 0.41
N ALA A 181 23.27 -6.26 0.24
CA ALA A 181 24.09 -6.78 1.35
C ALA A 181 25.40 -6.00 1.52
N VAL A 182 25.84 -5.85 2.76
CA VAL A 182 27.14 -5.22 3.08
C VAL A 182 28.31 -6.15 2.70
N ASP A 183 28.08 -7.47 2.76
CA ASP A 183 29.11 -8.48 2.45
C ASP A 183 28.51 -9.71 1.74
N LYS A 184 29.38 -10.48 1.08
CA LYS A 184 28.98 -11.68 0.31
C LYS A 184 28.43 -12.82 1.16
N ARG A 185 28.79 -12.91 2.45
CA ARG A 185 28.25 -13.98 3.34
C ARG A 185 26.80 -13.69 3.64
N THR A 186 26.46 -12.42 3.89
CA THR A 186 25.08 -11.98 4.13
C THR A 186 24.22 -12.14 2.88
N GLU A 187 24.75 -11.80 1.71
CA GLU A 187 24.06 -12.08 0.43
C GLU A 187 23.77 -13.57 0.24
N ALA A 188 24.79 -14.41 0.45
CA ALA A 188 24.65 -15.86 0.32
C ALA A 188 23.65 -16.47 1.32
N ALA A 189 23.61 -15.94 2.56
CA ALA A 189 22.63 -16.36 3.57
C ALA A 189 21.20 -16.05 3.17
N LEU A 190 20.94 -14.83 2.66
CA LEU A 190 19.63 -14.43 2.12
C LEU A 190 19.22 -15.26 0.89
N LEU A 191 20.15 -15.49 -0.04
CA LEU A 191 19.90 -16.35 -1.20
C LEU A 191 19.57 -17.78 -0.78
N SER A 192 20.24 -18.32 0.25
CA SER A 192 19.95 -19.65 0.79
C SER A 192 18.54 -19.73 1.40
N LEU A 193 18.11 -18.69 2.14
CA LEU A 193 16.74 -18.58 2.64
C LEU A 193 15.73 -18.61 1.50
N TYR A 194 15.93 -17.78 0.46
CA TYR A 194 14.99 -17.68 -0.65
C TYR A 194 14.98 -18.93 -1.54
N LYS A 195 16.11 -19.60 -1.76
CA LYS A 195 16.17 -20.91 -2.44
C LYS A 195 15.36 -21.98 -1.70
N ARG A 196 15.24 -21.90 -0.38
CA ARG A 196 14.39 -22.79 0.40
C ARG A 196 12.93 -22.40 0.37
N PHE A 197 12.66 -21.11 0.29
CA PHE A 197 11.29 -20.56 0.27
C PHE A 197 10.61 -20.77 -1.08
N TYR A 198 11.30 -20.42 -2.19
CA TYR A 198 10.75 -20.50 -3.54
C TYR A 198 11.08 -21.82 -4.22
N THR A 199 10.05 -22.47 -4.79
CA THR A 199 10.25 -23.65 -5.64
C THR A 199 11.00 -23.29 -6.94
N LYS A 200 10.67 -22.12 -7.52
CA LYS A 200 11.35 -21.51 -8.65
C LYS A 200 11.78 -20.11 -8.23
N MET A 201 13.10 -19.87 -8.22
CA MET A 201 13.63 -18.57 -7.84
C MET A 201 13.14 -17.47 -8.79
N PRO A 202 12.62 -16.35 -8.27
CA PRO A 202 12.38 -15.17 -9.07
C PRO A 202 13.70 -14.51 -9.52
N ALA A 203 13.61 -13.48 -10.36
CA ALA A 203 14.78 -12.66 -10.66
C ALA A 203 15.37 -12.06 -9.38
N VAL A 204 16.72 -12.00 -9.31
CA VAL A 204 17.42 -11.45 -8.13
C VAL A 204 18.29 -10.28 -8.58
N VAL A 205 18.10 -9.15 -7.90
CA VAL A 205 18.96 -7.98 -8.05
C VAL A 205 19.86 -7.88 -6.83
N SER A 206 21.12 -8.28 -6.99
CA SER A 206 22.15 -8.16 -5.94
C SER A 206 22.86 -6.82 -6.09
N THR A 207 22.90 -6.01 -5.03
CA THR A 207 23.43 -4.66 -5.06
C THR A 207 23.90 -4.18 -3.68
N SER A 208 24.24 -2.90 -3.53
CA SER A 208 24.55 -2.27 -2.25
C SER A 208 23.26 -1.99 -1.44
N PRO A 209 23.35 -1.85 -0.10
CA PRO A 209 22.18 -1.46 0.71
C PRO A 209 21.52 -0.16 0.26
N ALA A 210 22.31 0.85 -0.06
CA ALA A 210 21.81 2.15 -0.51
C ALA A 210 21.05 2.05 -1.85
N ASN A 211 21.56 1.24 -2.79
CA ASN A 211 20.86 0.99 -4.04
C ASN A 211 19.55 0.20 -3.83
N ALA A 212 19.54 -0.77 -2.92
CA ALA A 212 18.33 -1.52 -2.61
C ALA A 212 17.23 -0.61 -2.03
N GLU A 213 17.61 0.29 -1.13
CA GLU A 213 16.72 1.33 -0.59
C GLU A 213 16.23 2.27 -1.71
N LEU A 214 17.12 2.74 -2.56
CA LEU A 214 16.76 3.63 -3.68
C LEU A 214 15.85 2.94 -4.71
N ILE A 215 16.09 1.66 -5.02
CA ILE A 215 15.22 0.86 -5.93
C ILE A 215 13.79 0.80 -5.40
N LYS A 216 13.60 0.64 -4.09
CA LYS A 216 12.25 0.64 -3.49
C LYS A 216 11.55 1.98 -3.72
N TYR A 217 12.22 3.09 -3.42
CA TYR A 217 11.67 4.43 -3.64
C TYR A 217 11.43 4.73 -5.11
N ALA A 218 12.39 4.42 -5.97
CA ALA A 218 12.26 4.62 -7.42
C ALA A 218 11.08 3.84 -8.00
N SER A 219 10.89 2.58 -7.57
CA SER A 219 9.75 1.76 -8.00
C SER A 219 8.40 2.39 -7.59
N ASN A 220 8.27 2.87 -6.36
CA ASN A 220 7.04 3.50 -5.89
C ASN A 220 6.81 4.85 -6.55
N ALA A 221 7.86 5.67 -6.71
CA ALA A 221 7.81 6.96 -7.39
C ALA A 221 7.42 6.80 -8.86
N PHE A 222 8.00 5.83 -9.56
CA PHE A 222 7.68 5.56 -10.96
C PHE A 222 6.22 5.16 -11.14
N ARG A 223 5.70 4.27 -10.29
CA ARG A 223 4.27 3.88 -10.31
C ARG A 223 3.35 5.07 -10.07
N ALA A 224 3.66 5.91 -9.10
CA ALA A 224 2.88 7.11 -8.82
C ALA A 224 2.93 8.09 -9.99
N THR A 225 4.11 8.27 -10.60
CA THR A 225 4.27 9.12 -11.79
C THR A 225 3.46 8.59 -12.98
N GLN A 226 3.44 7.27 -13.22
CA GLN A 226 2.62 6.67 -14.26
C GLN A 226 1.13 6.97 -14.04
N LEU A 227 0.64 6.85 -12.81
CA LEU A 227 -0.76 7.16 -12.47
C LEU A 227 -1.08 8.65 -12.67
N SER A 228 -0.20 9.56 -12.22
CA SER A 228 -0.38 11.00 -12.43
C SER A 228 -0.26 11.38 -13.91
N PHE A 229 0.63 10.73 -14.66
CA PHE A 229 0.75 10.91 -16.11
C PHE A 229 -0.57 10.54 -16.80
N LEU A 230 -1.13 9.37 -16.51
CA LEU A 230 -2.42 8.95 -17.09
C LEU A 230 -3.57 9.88 -16.68
N ASN A 231 -3.61 10.34 -15.43
CA ASN A 231 -4.61 11.28 -14.98
C ASN A 231 -4.51 12.64 -15.69
N THR A 232 -3.28 13.08 -16.01
CA THR A 232 -3.09 14.28 -16.82
C THR A 232 -3.72 14.13 -18.21
N PHE A 233 -3.47 13.00 -18.88
CA PHE A 233 -4.08 12.71 -20.19
C PHE A 233 -5.60 12.47 -20.10
N ALA A 234 -6.08 11.84 -19.01
CA ALA A 234 -7.51 11.69 -18.76
C ALA A 234 -8.21 13.07 -18.66
N ASN A 235 -7.60 14.00 -17.96
CA ASN A 235 -8.12 15.37 -17.85
C ASN A 235 -8.14 16.08 -19.22
N LEU A 236 -7.16 15.81 -20.09
CA LEU A 236 -7.17 16.32 -21.48
C LEU A 236 -8.29 15.67 -22.30
N CYS A 237 -8.44 14.35 -22.24
CA CYS A 237 -9.48 13.62 -22.97
C CYS A 237 -10.89 14.16 -22.66
N THR A 238 -11.16 14.56 -21.42
CA THR A 238 -12.47 15.10 -21.02
C THR A 238 -12.91 16.31 -21.85
N GLY A 239 -11.98 17.10 -22.40
CA GLY A 239 -12.27 18.25 -23.26
C GLY A 239 -12.19 17.99 -24.78
N ILE A 240 -11.96 16.75 -25.21
CA ILE A 240 -11.73 16.40 -26.62
C ILE A 240 -12.82 15.44 -27.09
N GLU A 241 -13.61 15.84 -28.10
CA GLU A 241 -14.65 15.00 -28.69
C GLU A 241 -14.08 13.68 -29.20
N GLY A 242 -14.70 12.56 -28.82
CA GLY A 242 -14.31 11.21 -29.21
C GLY A 242 -13.03 10.68 -28.55
N ALA A 243 -12.39 11.43 -27.64
CA ALA A 243 -11.21 10.93 -26.93
C ALA A 243 -11.60 10.02 -25.74
N ASP A 244 -10.84 8.95 -25.56
CA ASP A 244 -10.97 8.03 -24.43
C ASP A 244 -9.61 7.61 -23.89
N ILE A 245 -9.42 7.74 -22.57
CA ILE A 245 -8.14 7.45 -21.92
C ILE A 245 -7.76 5.97 -21.92
N ASP A 246 -8.72 5.04 -21.96
CA ASP A 246 -8.41 3.61 -22.03
C ASP A 246 -7.84 3.24 -23.41
N GLU A 247 -8.31 3.88 -24.48
CA GLU A 247 -7.72 3.71 -25.81
C GLU A 247 -6.29 4.29 -25.87
N VAL A 248 -6.06 5.45 -25.24
CA VAL A 248 -4.72 6.04 -25.10
C VAL A 248 -3.81 5.10 -24.30
N ALA A 249 -4.28 4.58 -23.17
CA ALA A 249 -3.54 3.64 -22.33
C ALA A 249 -3.23 2.33 -23.08
N LEU A 250 -4.19 1.81 -23.85
CA LEU A 250 -3.98 0.64 -24.70
C LEU A 250 -2.90 0.92 -25.76
N GLY A 251 -2.95 2.09 -26.41
CA GLY A 251 -1.92 2.53 -27.36
C GLY A 251 -0.53 2.55 -26.73
N LEU A 252 -0.39 3.16 -25.55
CA LEU A 252 0.87 3.19 -24.82
C LEU A 252 1.37 1.78 -24.47
N THR A 253 0.48 0.89 -24.03
CA THR A 253 0.84 -0.51 -23.74
C THR A 253 1.42 -1.20 -24.97
N LYS A 254 0.88 -0.95 -26.16
CA LYS A 254 1.33 -1.57 -27.42
C LYS A 254 2.60 -0.92 -27.97
N ILE A 255 2.69 0.42 -27.95
CA ILE A 255 3.78 1.18 -28.60
C ILE A 255 5.05 1.13 -27.74
N ILE A 256 4.97 1.43 -26.44
CA ILE A 256 6.13 1.51 -25.54
C ILE A 256 6.22 0.33 -24.56
N ARG A 257 5.36 -0.67 -24.70
CA ARG A 257 5.31 -1.86 -23.83
C ARG A 257 5.19 -1.52 -22.35
N ALA A 258 4.46 -0.44 -22.02
CA ALA A 258 4.21 -0.05 -20.64
C ALA A 258 3.36 -1.08 -19.91
N ASP A 259 3.57 -1.22 -18.61
CA ASP A 259 2.82 -2.17 -17.77
C ASP A 259 1.37 -1.69 -17.59
N PRO A 260 0.37 -2.42 -18.09
CA PRO A 260 -1.03 -2.01 -18.02
C PRO A 260 -1.57 -1.92 -16.58
N ARG A 261 -0.93 -2.57 -15.62
CA ARG A 261 -1.34 -2.54 -14.20
C ARG A 261 -1.32 -1.13 -13.62
N TYR A 262 -0.47 -0.24 -14.15
CA TYR A 262 -0.29 1.15 -13.68
C TYR A 262 -0.71 2.19 -14.71
N LEU A 263 -1.32 1.76 -15.81
CA LEU A 263 -1.90 2.63 -16.84
C LEU A 263 -3.43 2.72 -16.67
N LYS A 264 -3.88 3.12 -15.49
CA LYS A 264 -5.29 3.32 -15.17
C LYS A 264 -5.52 4.73 -14.69
N ALA A 265 -6.33 5.49 -15.43
CA ALA A 265 -6.81 6.79 -14.98
C ALA A 265 -7.89 6.64 -13.89
N GLY A 266 -8.09 7.67 -13.09
CA GLY A 266 -9.12 7.71 -12.06
C GLY A 266 -8.95 8.89 -11.12
N LEU A 267 -9.54 8.79 -9.92
CA LEU A 267 -9.51 9.84 -8.90
C LEU A 267 -8.12 10.08 -8.26
N GLY A 268 -7.09 9.38 -8.72
CA GLY A 268 -5.75 9.44 -8.14
C GLY A 268 -5.38 8.22 -7.28
N PHE A 269 -4.21 8.28 -6.66
CA PHE A 269 -3.67 7.22 -5.80
C PHE A 269 -3.68 7.65 -4.32
N GLY A 270 -3.81 6.67 -3.45
CA GLY A 270 -3.77 6.79 -2.00
C GLY A 270 -3.01 5.64 -1.36
N GLY A 271 -3.40 5.29 -0.14
CA GLY A 271 -2.81 4.22 0.65
C GLY A 271 -1.56 4.65 1.41
N SER A 272 -1.08 3.74 2.23
CA SER A 272 0.03 3.98 3.15
C SER A 272 1.40 4.16 2.48
N CYS A 273 1.55 3.78 1.21
CA CYS A 273 2.87 3.67 0.56
C CYS A 273 3.14 4.80 -0.43
N LEU A 274 2.38 4.92 -1.54
CA LEU A 274 2.73 5.81 -2.63
C LEU A 274 2.84 7.29 -2.20
N PRO A 275 1.82 7.89 -1.52
CA PRO A 275 1.93 9.29 -1.11
C PRO A 275 3.05 9.53 -0.10
N LYS A 276 3.19 8.62 0.88
CA LYS A 276 4.22 8.70 1.91
C LYS A 276 5.62 8.65 1.33
N ASP A 277 5.89 7.66 0.47
CA ASP A 277 7.22 7.43 -0.07
C ASP A 277 7.62 8.54 -1.06
N LEU A 278 6.66 9.10 -1.83
CA LEU A 278 6.96 10.26 -2.66
C LEU A 278 7.35 11.49 -1.82
N ARG A 279 6.56 11.81 -0.78
CA ARG A 279 6.87 12.95 0.11
C ARG A 279 8.23 12.75 0.78
N ALA A 280 8.51 11.52 1.23
CA ALA A 280 9.81 11.19 1.83
C ALA A 280 10.98 11.37 0.84
N LEU A 281 10.77 10.95 -0.41
CA LEU A 281 11.80 11.12 -1.44
C LEU A 281 11.99 12.60 -1.82
N VAL A 282 10.91 13.40 -1.86
CA VAL A 282 10.97 14.85 -2.03
C VAL A 282 11.77 15.50 -0.90
N ALA A 283 11.45 15.19 0.36
CA ALA A 283 12.17 15.72 1.52
C ALA A 283 13.64 15.32 1.51
N TYR A 284 13.94 14.06 1.22
CA TYR A 284 15.31 13.54 1.10
C TYR A 284 16.06 14.22 -0.03
N SER A 285 15.48 14.39 -1.21
CA SER A 285 16.10 15.08 -2.35
C SER A 285 16.46 16.51 -2.00
N LYS A 286 15.56 17.27 -1.39
CA LYS A 286 15.83 18.64 -0.94
C LYS A 286 16.96 18.70 0.08
N SER A 287 16.95 17.80 1.07
CA SER A 287 18.00 17.75 2.09
C SER A 287 19.38 17.36 1.53
N SER A 288 19.41 16.63 0.41
CA SER A 288 20.64 16.24 -0.30
C SER A 288 21.04 17.22 -1.43
N GLY A 289 20.35 18.34 -1.58
CA GLY A 289 20.63 19.35 -2.59
C GLY A 289 20.19 18.98 -4.01
N SER A 290 19.34 17.94 -4.17
CA SER A 290 18.78 17.54 -5.46
C SER A 290 17.42 18.20 -5.71
N ASN A 291 17.08 18.43 -6.99
CA ASN A 291 15.81 19.03 -7.38
C ASN A 291 14.72 17.94 -7.57
N PRO A 292 13.63 17.94 -6.77
CA PRO A 292 12.55 16.94 -6.86
C PRO A 292 11.36 17.36 -7.74
N GLU A 293 11.49 18.29 -8.66
CA GLU A 293 10.38 18.89 -9.44
C GLU A 293 9.42 17.84 -10.04
N LEU A 294 9.92 16.76 -10.63
CA LEU A 294 9.07 15.70 -11.19
C LEU A 294 8.21 15.02 -10.14
N LEU A 295 8.78 14.80 -8.95
CA LEU A 295 8.07 14.15 -7.84
C LEU A 295 7.01 15.07 -7.25
N GLU A 296 7.31 16.36 -7.13
CA GLU A 296 6.37 17.40 -6.69
C GLU A 296 5.23 17.57 -7.70
N ALA A 297 5.52 17.61 -8.99
CA ALA A 297 4.49 17.63 -10.05
C ALA A 297 3.57 16.39 -9.98
N THR A 298 4.15 15.21 -9.74
CA THR A 298 3.39 13.96 -9.56
C THR A 298 2.41 14.06 -8.39
N LEU A 299 2.85 14.58 -7.24
CA LEU A 299 1.99 14.80 -6.07
C LEU A 299 0.92 15.85 -6.36
N SER A 300 1.29 16.97 -6.99
CA SER A 300 0.37 18.06 -7.34
C SER A 300 -0.78 17.58 -8.23
N VAL A 301 -0.49 16.80 -9.28
CA VAL A 301 -1.53 16.19 -10.12
C VAL A 301 -2.46 15.31 -9.29
N ASN A 302 -1.92 14.48 -8.42
CA ASN A 302 -2.71 13.60 -7.55
C ASN A 302 -3.61 14.36 -6.57
N GLU A 303 -3.12 15.47 -6.02
CA GLU A 303 -3.87 16.31 -5.09
C GLU A 303 -5.02 17.08 -5.77
N MET A 304 -4.90 17.32 -7.06
CA MET A 304 -5.96 18.00 -7.84
C MET A 304 -7.12 17.08 -8.24
N GLN A 305 -6.95 15.74 -8.27
CA GLN A 305 -7.99 14.81 -8.76
C GLN A 305 -9.33 14.90 -8.00
N PRO A 306 -9.41 15.06 -6.66
CA PRO A 306 -10.69 15.27 -5.98
C PRO A 306 -11.43 16.54 -6.46
N LYS A 307 -10.68 17.58 -6.85
CA LYS A 307 -11.28 18.83 -7.41
C LYS A 307 -11.82 18.58 -8.82
N VAL A 308 -11.11 17.83 -9.63
CA VAL A 308 -11.57 17.42 -10.97
C VAL A 308 -12.90 16.67 -10.85
N ALA A 309 -12.97 15.65 -9.98
CA ALA A 309 -14.20 14.90 -9.75
C ALA A 309 -15.37 15.74 -9.23
N ALA A 310 -15.12 16.67 -8.31
CA ALA A 310 -16.15 17.58 -7.82
C ALA A 310 -16.65 18.52 -8.93
N ASN A 311 -15.76 18.96 -9.85
CA ASN A 311 -16.15 19.77 -11.01
C ASN A 311 -17.06 18.96 -11.95
N MET A 312 -16.69 17.73 -12.28
CA MET A 312 -17.50 16.83 -13.12
C MET A 312 -18.88 16.56 -12.48
N ALA A 313 -18.94 16.37 -11.16
CA ALA A 313 -20.21 16.22 -10.45
C ALA A 313 -21.07 17.52 -10.56
N ARG A 314 -20.46 18.72 -10.52
CA ARG A 314 -21.18 19.98 -10.77
C ARG A 314 -21.70 20.10 -12.19
N GLU A 315 -20.98 19.61 -13.18
CA GLU A 315 -21.46 19.57 -14.57
C GLU A 315 -22.68 18.66 -14.73
N LEU A 316 -22.75 17.56 -13.97
CA LEU A 316 -23.88 16.64 -13.98
C LEU A 316 -25.12 17.18 -13.28
N VAL A 317 -24.99 17.84 -12.13
CA VAL A 317 -26.15 18.17 -11.28
C VAL A 317 -26.25 19.64 -10.88
N GLY A 318 -25.40 20.49 -11.40
CA GLY A 318 -25.34 21.92 -11.06
C GLY A 318 -24.64 22.17 -9.73
N VAL A 319 -25.02 23.24 -9.04
CA VAL A 319 -24.42 23.64 -7.76
C VAL A 319 -24.62 22.54 -6.73
N LEU A 320 -23.54 22.12 -6.07
CA LEU A 320 -23.54 21.00 -5.12
C LEU A 320 -24.20 21.32 -3.77
N ALA A 321 -24.31 22.61 -3.41
CA ALA A 321 -24.94 23.01 -2.16
C ALA A 321 -26.36 22.43 -2.04
N LYS A 322 -26.63 21.73 -0.93
CA LYS A 322 -27.86 21.00 -0.62
C LYS A 322 -28.18 19.78 -1.51
N LYS A 323 -27.37 19.49 -2.55
CA LYS A 323 -27.52 18.30 -3.37
C LYS A 323 -27.26 17.03 -2.56
N ARG A 324 -27.99 15.97 -2.85
CA ARG A 324 -27.80 14.65 -2.29
C ARG A 324 -26.86 13.87 -3.19
N VAL A 325 -25.69 13.51 -2.66
CA VAL A 325 -24.63 12.86 -3.41
C VAL A 325 -24.25 11.53 -2.75
N ALA A 326 -24.37 10.43 -3.48
CA ALA A 326 -23.82 9.15 -3.08
C ALA A 326 -22.35 9.05 -3.45
N VAL A 327 -21.52 8.48 -2.56
CA VAL A 327 -20.15 8.09 -2.87
C VAL A 327 -19.98 6.61 -2.55
N LEU A 328 -19.74 5.82 -3.60
CA LEU A 328 -19.51 4.39 -3.53
C LEU A 328 -18.00 4.10 -3.52
N GLY A 329 -17.54 3.57 -2.40
CA GLY A 329 -16.13 3.28 -2.13
C GLY A 329 -15.43 4.39 -1.35
N LEU A 330 -14.75 4.00 -0.26
CA LEU A 330 -14.03 4.89 0.67
C LEU A 330 -12.59 4.43 0.89
N ALA A 331 -12.32 3.13 0.75
CA ALA A 331 -10.96 2.60 0.72
C ALA A 331 -10.16 3.23 -0.43
N PHE A 332 -8.84 3.34 -0.28
CA PHE A 332 -7.99 3.91 -1.34
C PHE A 332 -7.99 3.08 -2.63
N LYS A 333 -8.34 1.80 -2.54
CA LYS A 333 -8.58 0.85 -3.65
C LYS A 333 -9.48 -0.29 -3.17
N ALA A 334 -9.99 -1.11 -4.08
CA ALA A 334 -10.73 -2.34 -3.72
C ALA A 334 -9.85 -3.38 -2.99
N GLN A 335 -10.49 -4.33 -2.31
CA GLN A 335 -9.89 -5.45 -1.59
C GLN A 335 -9.03 -5.06 -0.37
N THR A 336 -9.32 -3.90 0.26
CA THR A 336 -8.74 -3.47 1.54
C THR A 336 -9.75 -2.63 2.32
N ASP A 337 -9.55 -2.52 3.62
CA ASP A 337 -10.30 -1.61 4.51
C ASP A 337 -9.54 -0.30 4.79
N ASP A 338 -8.36 -0.11 4.16
CA ASP A 338 -7.48 1.03 4.43
C ASP A 338 -7.98 2.31 3.75
N VAL A 339 -8.23 3.32 4.58
CA VAL A 339 -8.67 4.67 4.16
C VAL A 339 -7.54 5.72 4.23
N ARG A 340 -6.33 5.32 4.60
CA ARG A 340 -5.19 6.25 4.71
C ARG A 340 -4.89 6.87 3.36
N GLU A 341 -4.77 8.21 3.33
CA GLU A 341 -4.55 8.96 2.09
C GLU A 341 -5.56 8.64 0.98
N SER A 342 -6.76 8.14 1.34
CA SER A 342 -7.79 7.83 0.34
C SER A 342 -8.26 9.08 -0.37
N VAL A 343 -8.19 9.04 -1.70
CA VAL A 343 -8.71 10.11 -2.56
C VAL A 343 -10.23 10.21 -2.45
N ALA A 344 -10.91 9.09 -2.21
CA ALA A 344 -12.35 9.06 -1.97
C ALA A 344 -12.73 9.84 -0.69
N ILE A 345 -11.97 9.69 0.40
CA ILE A 345 -12.18 10.46 1.63
C ILE A 345 -12.00 11.95 1.36
N ARG A 346 -10.92 12.35 0.67
CA ARG A 346 -10.67 13.76 0.30
C ARG A 346 -11.76 14.33 -0.61
N LEU A 347 -12.29 13.52 -1.52
CA LEU A 347 -13.44 13.89 -2.35
C LEU A 347 -14.69 14.13 -1.49
N VAL A 348 -15.02 13.21 -0.58
CA VAL A 348 -16.14 13.35 0.36
C VAL A 348 -16.03 14.63 1.18
N GLU A 349 -14.86 14.90 1.77
CA GLU A 349 -14.61 16.14 2.54
C GLU A 349 -14.81 17.40 1.70
N ARG A 350 -14.37 17.35 0.43
CA ARG A 350 -14.59 18.44 -0.51
C ARG A 350 -16.08 18.64 -0.83
N LEU A 351 -16.81 17.58 -1.14
CA LEU A 351 -18.26 17.65 -1.41
C LEU A 351 -19.03 18.24 -0.21
N VAL A 352 -18.70 17.79 1.00
CA VAL A 352 -19.27 18.34 2.25
C VAL A 352 -18.94 19.82 2.42
N SER A 353 -17.68 20.23 2.17
CA SER A 353 -17.26 21.63 2.26
C SER A 353 -17.99 22.55 1.25
N GLU A 354 -18.42 21.99 0.12
CA GLU A 354 -19.22 22.67 -0.91
C GLU A 354 -20.75 22.64 -0.60
N GLY A 355 -21.12 22.10 0.57
CA GLY A 355 -22.49 22.09 1.08
C GLY A 355 -23.37 20.94 0.57
N ALA A 356 -22.80 19.89 -0.04
CA ALA A 356 -23.53 18.71 -0.42
C ALA A 356 -23.96 17.87 0.81
N ARG A 357 -25.07 17.15 0.69
CA ARG A 357 -25.50 16.11 1.64
C ARG A 357 -24.98 14.78 1.13
N VAL A 358 -23.88 14.30 1.73
CA VAL A 358 -23.18 13.13 1.22
C VAL A 358 -23.62 11.87 1.95
N THR A 359 -23.99 10.83 1.20
CA THR A 359 -24.21 9.45 1.69
C THR A 359 -23.07 8.58 1.18
N VAL A 360 -22.48 7.76 2.04
CA VAL A 360 -21.30 6.97 1.71
C VAL A 360 -21.50 5.49 1.99
N TYR A 361 -20.86 4.65 1.19
CA TYR A 361 -20.79 3.22 1.40
C TYR A 361 -19.49 2.63 0.90
N ASP A 362 -18.94 1.66 1.64
CA ASP A 362 -17.81 0.82 1.24
C ASP A 362 -17.99 -0.59 1.82
N PRO A 363 -17.71 -1.66 1.08
CA PRO A 363 -17.90 -3.05 1.56
C PRO A 363 -17.05 -3.44 2.77
N LYS A 364 -15.88 -2.79 2.95
CA LYS A 364 -14.89 -3.15 3.97
C LYS A 364 -14.47 -1.97 4.86
N ALA A 365 -14.41 -0.76 4.31
CA ALA A 365 -13.79 0.39 4.95
C ALA A 365 -14.71 1.23 5.83
N MET A 366 -15.99 0.86 5.99
CA MET A 366 -16.98 1.68 6.72
C MET A 366 -16.54 2.03 8.14
N TRP A 367 -15.97 1.05 8.87
CA TRP A 367 -15.53 1.28 10.24
C TRP A 367 -14.37 2.28 10.31
N ASN A 368 -13.37 2.14 9.45
CA ASN A 368 -12.23 3.04 9.36
C ASN A 368 -12.66 4.43 8.87
N ALA A 369 -13.58 4.50 7.89
CA ALA A 369 -14.11 5.75 7.37
C ALA A 369 -14.91 6.54 8.41
N LYS A 370 -15.70 5.87 9.27
CA LYS A 370 -16.42 6.52 10.37
C LYS A 370 -15.49 7.25 11.34
N ARG A 371 -14.30 6.73 11.58
CA ARG A 371 -13.30 7.38 12.46
C ARG A 371 -12.75 8.68 11.87
N VAL A 372 -12.74 8.81 10.55
CA VAL A 372 -12.23 9.98 9.83
C VAL A 372 -13.36 10.98 9.53
N LEU A 373 -14.46 10.49 8.96
CA LEU A 373 -15.57 11.35 8.50
C LEU A 373 -16.55 11.73 9.61
N GLN A 374 -16.60 10.94 10.69
CA GLN A 374 -17.49 11.19 11.84
C GLN A 374 -18.96 11.42 11.41
N ASP A 375 -19.64 12.39 11.98
CA ASP A 375 -21.07 12.71 11.70
C ASP A 375 -21.26 13.67 10.51
N ARG A 376 -20.22 13.90 9.71
CA ARG A 376 -20.27 14.82 8.55
C ARG A 376 -21.01 14.26 7.35
N VAL A 377 -21.31 12.96 7.34
CA VAL A 377 -21.95 12.22 6.23
C VAL A 377 -22.95 11.19 6.74
N TYR A 378 -23.82 10.72 5.85
CA TYR A 378 -24.71 9.58 6.12
C TYR A 378 -24.05 8.26 5.70
N TYR A 379 -24.16 7.24 6.52
CA TYR A 379 -23.56 5.92 6.30
C TYR A 379 -24.62 4.92 5.90
N ALA A 380 -24.57 4.45 4.66
CA ALA A 380 -25.51 3.45 4.14
C ALA A 380 -25.07 2.02 4.51
N GLU A 381 -26.04 1.09 4.52
CA GLU A 381 -25.79 -0.32 4.82
C GLU A 381 -25.42 -1.16 3.58
N SER A 382 -25.71 -0.63 2.39
CA SER A 382 -25.41 -1.27 1.11
C SER A 382 -25.20 -0.23 0.01
N ALA A 383 -24.63 -0.65 -1.13
CA ALA A 383 -24.49 0.22 -2.30
C ALA A 383 -25.87 0.72 -2.81
N ARG A 384 -26.89 -0.14 -2.79
CA ARG A 384 -28.25 0.22 -3.20
C ARG A 384 -28.90 1.21 -2.24
N ASP A 385 -28.71 1.02 -0.94
CA ASP A 385 -29.16 1.98 0.07
C ASP A 385 -28.44 3.33 -0.08
N CYS A 386 -27.16 3.30 -0.40
CA CYS A 386 -26.35 4.52 -0.61
C CYS A 386 -26.87 5.39 -1.76
N ILE A 387 -27.29 4.79 -2.88
CA ILE A 387 -27.78 5.53 -4.05
C ILE A 387 -29.26 5.93 -3.97
N LYS A 388 -30.00 5.39 -2.98
CA LYS A 388 -31.42 5.67 -2.83
C LYS A 388 -31.68 7.16 -2.57
N ASP A 389 -32.63 7.72 -3.31
CA ASP A 389 -33.04 9.14 -3.23
C ASP A 389 -31.90 10.15 -3.52
N GLN A 390 -30.78 9.74 -4.13
CA GLN A 390 -29.67 10.63 -4.46
C GLN A 390 -29.89 11.32 -5.81
N GLU A 391 -29.24 12.48 -5.97
CA GLU A 391 -29.25 13.26 -7.22
C GLU A 391 -27.99 13.03 -8.06
N CYS A 392 -26.91 12.56 -7.43
CA CYS A 392 -25.64 12.19 -8.06
C CYS A 392 -25.06 10.97 -7.36
N CYS A 393 -24.47 10.06 -8.11
CA CYS A 393 -23.67 8.96 -7.59
C CYS A 393 -22.24 9.07 -8.13
N ILE A 394 -21.24 8.95 -7.27
CA ILE A 394 -19.82 8.93 -7.63
C ILE A 394 -19.24 7.58 -7.23
N VAL A 395 -18.73 6.83 -8.22
CA VAL A 395 -17.97 5.60 -7.95
C VAL A 395 -16.51 5.97 -7.72
N ALA A 396 -16.07 5.86 -6.47
CA ALA A 396 -14.76 6.32 -6.04
C ALA A 396 -13.74 5.19 -5.79
N THR A 397 -14.22 3.92 -5.73
CA THR A 397 -13.38 2.73 -5.63
C THR A 397 -13.97 1.62 -6.50
N ASP A 398 -13.12 0.85 -7.17
CA ASP A 398 -13.49 -0.16 -8.17
C ASP A 398 -13.89 -1.52 -7.56
N TRP A 399 -14.80 -1.50 -6.57
CA TRP A 399 -15.36 -2.73 -6.02
C TRP A 399 -16.23 -3.47 -7.04
N PRO A 400 -16.05 -4.79 -7.22
CA PRO A 400 -16.82 -5.57 -8.22
C PRO A 400 -18.35 -5.52 -8.02
N GLU A 401 -18.82 -5.25 -6.81
CA GLU A 401 -20.27 -5.15 -6.55
C GLU A 401 -20.88 -3.89 -7.15
N PHE A 402 -20.12 -2.80 -7.30
CA PHE A 402 -20.65 -1.57 -7.88
C PHE A 402 -20.89 -1.70 -9.39
N ALA A 403 -20.06 -2.48 -10.09
CA ALA A 403 -20.26 -2.81 -11.50
C ALA A 403 -21.52 -3.64 -11.77
N LYS A 404 -22.14 -4.20 -10.73
CA LYS A 404 -23.37 -4.99 -10.86
C LYS A 404 -24.64 -4.15 -10.76
N ILE A 405 -24.54 -2.86 -10.46
CA ILE A 405 -25.68 -1.95 -10.40
C ILE A 405 -26.04 -1.55 -11.83
N GLY A 406 -27.14 -2.06 -12.33
CA GLY A 406 -27.60 -1.82 -13.70
C GLY A 406 -28.37 -0.51 -13.87
N ALA A 407 -28.64 -0.14 -15.13
CA ALA A 407 -29.34 1.10 -15.47
C ALA A 407 -30.74 1.20 -14.81
N GLU A 408 -31.50 0.09 -14.80
CA GLU A 408 -32.84 0.08 -14.18
C GLU A 408 -32.78 0.36 -12.68
N GLU A 409 -31.78 -0.19 -11.96
CA GLU A 409 -31.60 0.07 -10.53
C GLU A 409 -31.26 1.54 -10.25
N PHE A 410 -30.34 2.16 -11.03
CA PHE A 410 -30.05 3.58 -10.91
C PHE A 410 -31.29 4.44 -11.14
N LYS A 411 -32.10 4.14 -12.15
CA LYS A 411 -33.34 4.88 -12.46
C LYS A 411 -34.42 4.73 -11.40
N GLN A 412 -34.57 3.53 -10.82
CA GLN A 412 -35.60 3.27 -9.79
C GLN A 412 -35.22 3.84 -8.43
N LEU A 413 -33.94 3.81 -8.07
CA LEU A 413 -33.48 4.19 -6.73
C LEU A 413 -33.11 5.67 -6.61
N MET A 414 -32.52 6.24 -7.65
CA MET A 414 -32.08 7.65 -7.61
C MET A 414 -33.22 8.61 -7.99
N ARG A 415 -33.17 9.81 -7.43
CA ARG A 415 -34.05 10.92 -7.86
C ARG A 415 -33.70 11.43 -9.25
N ASN A 416 -32.39 11.50 -9.52
CA ASN A 416 -31.83 11.84 -10.81
C ASN A 416 -30.69 10.87 -11.08
N PRO A 417 -30.82 9.96 -12.06
CA PRO A 417 -29.81 8.96 -12.34
C PRO A 417 -28.59 9.55 -13.04
N SER A 418 -27.87 10.44 -12.34
CA SER A 418 -26.63 11.05 -12.78
C SER A 418 -25.45 10.39 -12.06
N VAL A 419 -24.55 9.78 -12.83
CA VAL A 419 -23.46 8.94 -12.31
C VAL A 419 -22.12 9.43 -12.82
N LEU A 420 -21.16 9.63 -11.92
CA LEU A 420 -19.75 9.85 -12.22
C LEU A 420 -18.98 8.56 -11.93
N ASP A 421 -18.48 7.91 -12.97
CA ASP A 421 -17.54 6.80 -12.82
C ASP A 421 -16.12 7.35 -12.66
N GLY A 422 -15.70 7.48 -11.42
CA GLY A 422 -14.38 7.98 -11.05
C GLY A 422 -13.25 6.94 -11.15
N ARG A 423 -13.57 5.69 -11.49
CA ARG A 423 -12.59 4.59 -11.52
C ARG A 423 -12.63 3.75 -12.80
N ARG A 424 -13.49 4.13 -13.75
CA ARG A 424 -13.72 3.35 -14.98
C ARG A 424 -14.06 1.89 -14.67
N ALA A 425 -14.98 1.75 -13.71
CA ALA A 425 -15.39 0.45 -13.15
C ALA A 425 -16.77 0.00 -13.68
N LEU A 426 -17.51 0.89 -14.33
CA LEU A 426 -18.86 0.64 -14.83
C LEU A 426 -18.88 0.41 -16.36
N ASP A 427 -19.88 -0.31 -16.83
CA ASP A 427 -20.19 -0.32 -18.27
C ASP A 427 -20.97 0.94 -18.64
N VAL A 428 -20.22 1.99 -18.99
CA VAL A 428 -20.78 3.31 -19.34
C VAL A 428 -21.70 3.23 -20.56
N ALA A 429 -21.38 2.37 -21.54
CA ALA A 429 -22.17 2.21 -22.76
C ALA A 429 -23.55 1.59 -22.43
N GLU A 430 -23.57 0.54 -21.63
CA GLU A 430 -24.82 -0.10 -21.16
C GLU A 430 -25.67 0.87 -20.33
N LEU A 431 -25.06 1.59 -19.40
CA LEU A 431 -25.76 2.55 -18.56
C LEU A 431 -26.39 3.69 -19.37
N ARG A 432 -25.65 4.26 -20.36
CA ARG A 432 -26.18 5.29 -21.26
C ARG A 432 -27.34 4.76 -22.11
N ALA A 433 -27.19 3.58 -22.69
CA ALA A 433 -28.27 2.94 -23.45
C ALA A 433 -29.51 2.69 -22.59
N GLY A 434 -29.35 2.43 -21.31
CA GLY A 434 -30.44 2.29 -20.32
C GLY A 434 -31.01 3.61 -19.80
N GLY A 435 -30.55 4.77 -20.29
CA GLY A 435 -31.07 6.11 -19.94
C GLY A 435 -30.47 6.72 -18.67
N VAL A 436 -29.31 6.23 -18.19
CA VAL A 436 -28.58 6.85 -17.08
C VAL A 436 -27.69 7.95 -17.66
N ASN A 437 -27.71 9.14 -17.02
CA ASN A 437 -26.77 10.21 -17.36
C ASN A 437 -25.41 9.90 -16.73
N VAL A 438 -24.53 9.23 -17.45
CA VAL A 438 -23.25 8.77 -16.91
C VAL A 438 -22.07 9.39 -17.65
N VAL A 439 -21.11 9.89 -16.88
CA VAL A 439 -19.79 10.35 -17.33
C VAL A 439 -18.70 9.57 -16.64
N SER A 440 -17.56 9.41 -17.31
CA SER A 440 -16.40 8.72 -16.75
C SER A 440 -15.16 9.62 -16.83
N ILE A 441 -14.28 9.52 -15.85
CA ILE A 441 -13.00 10.23 -15.90
C ILE A 441 -12.25 9.82 -17.16
N GLY A 442 -11.82 10.82 -17.95
CA GLY A 442 -11.04 10.60 -19.17
C GLY A 442 -11.84 10.13 -20.37
N SER A 443 -13.16 10.26 -20.36
CA SER A 443 -13.98 10.18 -21.56
C SER A 443 -14.34 11.59 -22.02
N GLY A 444 -14.15 11.85 -23.30
CA GLY A 444 -14.64 13.05 -23.96
C GLY A 444 -16.16 13.06 -24.11
N PRO A 445 -16.73 14.20 -24.50
CA PRO A 445 -18.15 14.35 -24.79
C PRO A 445 -18.60 13.50 -25.97
#